data_a73517a7c72138bd9e0262b8cfcd478d
#
_entry.id   a73517a7c72138bd9e0262b8cfcd478d
#
_cell.length_a   1.000
_cell.length_b   1.000
_cell.length_c   1.000
_cell.angle_alpha   90.00
_cell.angle_beta   90.00
_cell.angle_gamma   90.00
#
_symmetry.space_group_name_H-M   'P 1'
#
loop_
_entity.id
_entity.type
_entity.pdbx_description
1 polymer ?
#
loop_
_entity_poly.entity_id
_entity_poly.type
_entity_poly.pdbx_seq_one_letter_code
_entity_poly.pdbx_strand_id
1 'polypeptide(L)'
;MDTRSVVITHNQSSSNVTALHPEQSEVQPPPMWQVITPHPDPVGTEVFMDIMTDLQRYLFIGKENALTVVLWVAHTMMFPEFEHTSRLVITAPMKACGKTVLLNVIGAMTNHSIPTGKITPSVFVRLSGRGDLTFCMDEADMLFGKHGGNTDMIVALNNGWEKGGNFIKCTGDHHEPTVFPTHAAVALAGISLNLKLPDTTLDRSIVLRMERARTGQLQQRFRQKVHLPIFRQHGERLLRWCNDHRQQIVDHQTDIPASVEDRTYDKWEPLISIADIASSELGRQALNIVLKDREVDEDDAKMLLLKNFKAVYDLNGPNLTNVLTQGMTTKGIAPDALAVALCQAHSFEENDDQVWERWNAGKYSQDTRIKGHQVTTLLKEFGLFKVSIRHDNGVFNGFKWDEMLRVYGQWIVPSHDEDYVPGEDWG
;
A
#
# COMPACT_ATOMS: atom_id res chain seq x y z
N MET A 1 12.46 35.12 89.81
CA MET A 1 11.27 34.32 89.58
C MET A 1 11.65 33.23 88.60
N ASP A 2 11.69 32.07 89.14
CA ASP A 2 12.26 30.86 88.62
C ASP A 2 11.41 30.26 87.48
N THR A 3 11.96 29.91 86.39
CA THR A 3 11.36 29.01 85.46
C THR A 3 12.32 27.88 85.10
N ARG A 4 12.04 26.74 85.69
CA ARG A 4 12.81 25.50 85.54
C ARG A 4 12.48 24.87 84.11
N SER A 5 13.54 24.61 83.35
CA SER A 5 13.52 23.81 82.14
C SER A 5 13.52 22.33 82.53
N VAL A 6 12.54 21.60 81.98
CA VAL A 6 12.50 20.13 82.09
C VAL A 6 13.16 19.57 80.81
N VAL A 7 14.24 18.84 80.98
CA VAL A 7 14.90 18.06 79.92
C VAL A 7 14.28 16.68 79.95
N ILE A 8 13.65 16.32 78.85
CA ILE A 8 13.17 14.95 78.60
C ILE A 8 14.23 14.23 77.78
N THR A 9 14.90 13.28 78.34
CA THR A 9 15.81 12.34 77.66
C THR A 9 14.97 11.21 77.06
N HIS A 10 14.89 11.14 75.69
CA HIS A 10 14.36 9.97 74.97
C HIS A 10 15.44 8.91 74.83
N ASN A 11 15.20 7.79 75.48
CA ASN A 11 15.95 6.54 75.31
C ASN A 11 15.57 5.87 74.00
N GLN A 12 16.48 5.79 73.02
CA GLN A 12 16.30 5.05 71.80
C GLN A 12 16.70 3.61 72.07
N SER A 13 15.69 2.72 72.09
CA SER A 13 15.90 1.29 71.94
C SER A 13 15.79 0.93 70.41
N SER A 14 16.94 0.67 69.81
CA SER A 14 17.04 0.17 68.46
C SER A 14 16.56 -1.28 68.39
N SER A 15 15.37 -1.49 67.89
CA SER A 15 14.95 -2.82 67.40
C SER A 15 15.28 -2.94 65.87
N ASN A 16 16.37 -3.64 65.60
CA ASN A 16 16.69 -4.09 64.24
C ASN A 16 15.63 -5.07 63.75
N VAL A 17 14.64 -4.57 63.02
CA VAL A 17 13.80 -5.41 62.16
C VAL A 17 14.41 -5.40 60.77
N THR A 18 15.22 -6.39 60.47
CA THR A 18 15.68 -6.67 59.11
C THR A 18 14.49 -7.21 58.33
N ALA A 19 13.79 -6.33 57.59
CA ALA A 19 12.81 -6.77 56.62
C ALA A 19 13.58 -7.42 55.47
N LEU A 20 13.54 -8.73 55.42
CA LEU A 20 13.88 -9.51 54.24
C LEU A 20 12.79 -9.24 53.20
N HIS A 21 12.97 -8.17 52.39
CA HIS A 21 12.29 -8.07 51.11
C HIS A 21 12.95 -9.09 50.20
N PRO A 22 12.21 -10.12 49.66
CA PRO A 22 12.75 -10.89 48.58
C PRO A 22 12.99 -9.90 47.42
N GLU A 23 14.22 -9.87 46.91
CA GLU A 23 14.50 -9.25 45.60
C GLU A 23 13.51 -9.84 44.62
N GLN A 24 12.44 -9.12 44.38
CA GLN A 24 11.61 -9.37 43.21
C GLN A 24 12.51 -9.02 42.04
N SER A 25 13.12 -10.02 41.44
CA SER A 25 13.68 -9.87 40.12
C SER A 25 12.57 -9.26 39.29
N GLU A 26 12.70 -7.98 38.93
CA GLU A 26 11.82 -7.33 37.96
C GLU A 26 11.91 -8.16 36.68
N VAL A 27 10.95 -9.07 36.50
CA VAL A 27 10.74 -9.76 35.25
C VAL A 27 10.30 -8.67 34.29
N GLN A 28 11.23 -8.15 33.50
CA GLN A 28 10.89 -7.19 32.47
C GLN A 28 9.82 -7.83 31.59
N PRO A 29 8.72 -7.13 31.32
CA PRO A 29 7.70 -7.66 30.44
C PRO A 29 8.36 -8.02 29.10
N PRO A 30 7.94 -9.11 28.46
CA PRO A 30 8.49 -9.49 27.16
C PRO A 30 8.36 -8.33 26.20
N PRO A 31 9.31 -8.14 25.28
CA PRO A 31 9.27 -7.04 24.33
C PRO A 31 7.95 -7.10 23.53
N MET A 32 7.34 -5.93 23.28
CA MET A 32 6.07 -5.80 22.52
C MET A 32 6.19 -6.28 21.07
N TRP A 33 7.40 -6.56 20.63
CA TRP A 33 7.71 -6.99 19.27
C TRP A 33 8.37 -8.37 19.27
N GLN A 34 8.20 -9.08 18.16
CA GLN A 34 8.89 -10.34 17.94
C GLN A 34 10.38 -10.10 17.68
N VAL A 35 11.23 -10.94 18.27
CA VAL A 35 12.66 -11.00 17.95
C VAL A 35 12.95 -12.36 17.34
N ILE A 36 13.62 -12.37 16.19
CA ILE A 36 14.16 -13.59 15.57
C ILE A 36 15.69 -13.55 15.60
N THR A 37 16.29 -14.71 15.75
CA THR A 37 17.73 -14.87 15.74
C THR A 37 18.16 -15.38 14.36
N PRO A 38 19.25 -14.85 13.76
CA PRO A 38 19.74 -15.37 12.50
C PRO A 38 20.07 -16.86 12.60
N HIS A 39 19.79 -17.62 11.53
CA HIS A 39 20.19 -19.02 11.48
C HIS A 39 21.71 -19.16 11.70
N PRO A 40 22.17 -20.15 12.48
CA PRO A 40 23.59 -20.27 12.83
C PRO A 40 24.48 -20.54 11.61
N ASP A 41 24.00 -21.38 10.68
CA ASP A 41 24.75 -21.75 9.49
C ASP A 41 24.49 -20.81 8.32
N PRO A 42 25.45 -20.66 7.37
CA PRO A 42 25.23 -19.93 6.12
C PRO A 42 24.01 -20.46 5.35
N VAL A 43 23.29 -19.56 4.72
CA VAL A 43 22.07 -19.85 3.97
C VAL A 43 22.26 -19.40 2.52
N GLY A 44 21.93 -20.26 1.57
CA GLY A 44 21.94 -19.93 0.15
C GLY A 44 20.65 -19.24 -0.32
N THR A 45 20.61 -18.90 -1.60
CA THR A 45 19.49 -18.20 -2.23
C THR A 45 18.23 -19.03 -2.37
N GLU A 46 18.31 -20.35 -2.15
CA GLU A 46 17.16 -21.26 -2.15
C GLU A 46 16.09 -20.85 -1.12
N VAL A 47 16.46 -20.12 -0.07
CA VAL A 47 15.52 -19.63 0.95
C VAL A 47 14.37 -18.81 0.34
N PHE A 48 14.61 -18.05 -0.70
CA PHE A 48 13.57 -17.28 -1.41
C PHE A 48 12.53 -18.20 -2.03
N MET A 49 12.98 -19.25 -2.72
CA MET A 49 12.08 -20.22 -3.36
C MET A 49 11.34 -21.09 -2.34
N ASP A 50 11.98 -21.46 -1.24
CA ASP A 50 11.37 -22.22 -0.15
C ASP A 50 10.19 -21.42 0.46
N ILE A 51 10.41 -20.12 0.76
CA ILE A 51 9.37 -19.24 1.29
C ILE A 51 8.22 -19.08 0.28
N MET A 52 8.53 -18.81 -0.99
CA MET A 52 7.51 -18.68 -2.03
C MET A 52 6.66 -19.94 -2.16
N THR A 53 7.29 -21.11 -2.09
CA THR A 53 6.63 -22.42 -2.17
C THR A 53 5.67 -22.62 -0.98
N ASP A 54 6.11 -22.30 0.23
CA ASP A 54 5.26 -22.42 1.41
C ASP A 54 4.16 -21.36 1.45
N LEU A 55 4.39 -20.12 0.99
CA LEU A 55 3.34 -19.14 0.81
C LEU A 55 2.23 -19.65 -0.11
N GLN A 56 2.59 -20.20 -1.28
CA GLN A 56 1.62 -20.73 -2.26
C GLN A 56 0.94 -22.03 -1.79
N ARG A 57 1.56 -22.77 -0.88
CA ARG A 57 0.95 -23.96 -0.26
C ARG A 57 -0.26 -23.62 0.61
N TYR A 58 -0.17 -22.51 1.35
CA TYR A 58 -1.17 -22.13 2.37
C TYR A 58 -2.07 -20.97 1.98
N LEU A 59 -1.66 -20.17 0.98
CA LEU A 59 -2.37 -18.99 0.52
C LEU A 59 -2.63 -19.08 -0.98
N PHE A 60 -3.80 -18.60 -1.39
CA PHE A 60 -4.08 -18.40 -2.80
C PHE A 60 -3.40 -17.08 -3.23
N ILE A 61 -2.15 -17.20 -3.63
CA ILE A 61 -1.28 -16.07 -3.99
C ILE A 61 -0.48 -16.42 -5.25
N GLY A 62 -0.47 -15.51 -6.22
CA GLY A 62 0.31 -15.67 -7.45
C GLY A 62 1.82 -15.64 -7.17
N LYS A 63 2.63 -16.15 -8.12
CA LYS A 63 4.09 -16.19 -7.99
C LYS A 63 4.69 -14.80 -7.82
N GLU A 64 4.20 -13.80 -8.54
CA GLU A 64 4.65 -12.41 -8.49
C GLU A 64 4.41 -11.81 -7.09
N ASN A 65 3.20 -11.95 -6.56
CA ASN A 65 2.88 -11.50 -5.21
C ASN A 65 3.67 -12.27 -4.14
N ALA A 66 3.92 -13.57 -4.32
CA ALA A 66 4.74 -14.34 -3.39
C ALA A 66 6.19 -13.84 -3.39
N LEU A 67 6.78 -13.58 -4.55
CA LEU A 67 8.11 -12.98 -4.68
C LEU A 67 8.16 -11.60 -4.03
N THR A 68 7.20 -10.74 -4.31
CA THR A 68 7.09 -9.40 -3.71
C THR A 68 7.07 -9.49 -2.18
N VAL A 69 6.31 -10.42 -1.60
CA VAL A 69 6.26 -10.63 -0.15
C VAL A 69 7.64 -11.01 0.40
N VAL A 70 8.33 -11.97 -0.24
CA VAL A 70 9.64 -12.42 0.25
C VAL A 70 10.68 -11.30 0.16
N LEU A 71 10.71 -10.56 -0.94
CA LEU A 71 11.61 -9.42 -1.13
C LEU A 71 11.30 -8.30 -0.11
N TRP A 72 10.02 -8.00 0.11
CA TRP A 72 9.63 -7.00 1.09
C TRP A 72 9.99 -7.41 2.52
N VAL A 73 9.85 -8.70 2.89
CA VAL A 73 10.29 -9.21 4.19
C VAL A 73 11.81 -9.09 4.32
N ALA A 74 12.58 -9.46 3.31
CA ALA A 74 14.04 -9.29 3.30
C ALA A 74 14.42 -7.81 3.48
N HIS A 75 13.74 -6.90 2.78
CA HIS A 75 13.92 -5.46 2.92
C HIS A 75 13.68 -4.99 4.36
N THR A 76 12.66 -5.51 5.08
CA THR A 76 12.39 -5.11 6.47
C THR A 76 13.54 -5.46 7.43
N MET A 77 14.40 -6.39 7.09
CA MET A 77 15.55 -6.79 7.91
C MET A 77 16.75 -5.84 7.78
N MET A 78 16.68 -4.94 6.82
CA MET A 78 17.77 -4.00 6.53
C MET A 78 17.28 -2.62 6.03
N PHE A 79 16.00 -2.29 6.18
CA PHE A 79 15.43 -1.03 5.70
C PHE A 79 16.13 0.24 6.21
N PRO A 80 16.78 0.26 7.40
CA PRO A 80 17.50 1.46 7.83
C PRO A 80 18.71 1.81 6.95
N GLU A 81 19.16 0.89 6.11
CA GLU A 81 20.28 1.13 5.17
C GLU A 81 19.81 1.88 3.90
N PHE A 82 18.53 1.79 3.55
CA PHE A 82 17.98 2.39 2.34
C PHE A 82 17.41 3.78 2.60
N GLU A 83 17.38 4.61 1.55
CA GLU A 83 16.73 5.92 1.59
C GLU A 83 15.21 5.81 1.72
N HIS A 84 14.61 4.82 1.06
CA HIS A 84 13.16 4.63 1.05
C HIS A 84 12.74 3.27 1.60
N THR A 85 11.59 3.23 2.28
CA THR A 85 10.95 1.99 2.73
C THR A 85 9.50 1.94 2.27
N SER A 86 9.23 1.16 1.21
CA SER A 86 7.89 1.02 0.66
C SER A 86 6.90 0.45 1.68
N ARG A 87 5.67 0.99 1.70
CA ARG A 87 4.56 0.41 2.45
C ARG A 87 4.07 -0.83 1.73
N LEU A 88 3.69 -1.87 2.45
CA LEU A 88 3.05 -3.04 1.86
C LEU A 88 1.55 -2.98 2.17
N VAL A 89 0.73 -2.81 1.15
CA VAL A 89 -0.73 -2.76 1.28
C VAL A 89 -1.33 -4.08 0.82
N ILE A 90 -1.93 -4.83 1.74
CA ILE A 90 -2.58 -6.12 1.48
C ILE A 90 -4.08 -5.87 1.45
N THR A 91 -4.67 -5.90 0.27
CA THR A 91 -6.08 -5.58 0.07
C THR A 91 -6.86 -6.71 -0.59
N ALA A 92 -8.15 -6.75 -0.38
CA ALA A 92 -9.09 -7.61 -1.08
C ALA A 92 -10.50 -6.99 -1.03
N PRO A 93 -11.36 -7.25 -2.03
CA PRO A 93 -12.70 -6.67 -2.07
C PRO A 93 -13.62 -7.20 -0.97
N MET A 94 -13.29 -8.33 -0.36
CA MET A 94 -14.15 -8.99 0.64
C MET A 94 -13.35 -9.69 1.76
N LYS A 95 -14.08 -10.20 2.76
CA LYS A 95 -13.53 -11.03 3.83
C LYS A 95 -13.12 -12.42 3.31
N ALA A 96 -12.31 -13.13 4.11
CA ALA A 96 -11.88 -14.51 3.87
C ALA A 96 -11.01 -14.71 2.60
N CYS A 97 -10.24 -13.70 2.20
CA CYS A 97 -9.26 -13.78 1.10
C CYS A 97 -7.82 -14.03 1.60
N GLY A 98 -7.60 -14.37 2.87
CA GLY A 98 -6.27 -14.69 3.41
C GLY A 98 -5.42 -13.51 3.86
N LYS A 99 -5.90 -12.25 3.82
CA LYS A 99 -5.14 -11.05 4.22
C LYS A 99 -4.50 -11.16 5.61
N THR A 100 -5.30 -11.46 6.64
CA THR A 100 -4.82 -11.64 8.02
C THR A 100 -3.82 -12.80 8.14
N VAL A 101 -4.02 -13.88 7.37
CA VAL A 101 -3.06 -15.00 7.34
C VAL A 101 -1.74 -14.54 6.75
N LEU A 102 -1.77 -13.84 5.61
CA LEU A 102 -0.56 -13.30 4.98
C LEU A 102 0.16 -12.31 5.91
N LEU A 103 -0.57 -11.40 6.54
CA LEU A 103 0.01 -10.43 7.49
C LEU A 103 0.67 -11.12 8.69
N ASN A 104 0.05 -12.17 9.23
CA ASN A 104 0.62 -12.95 10.33
C ASN A 104 1.88 -13.72 9.90
N VAL A 105 1.89 -14.24 8.68
CA VAL A 105 3.06 -14.92 8.10
C VAL A 105 4.20 -13.94 7.88
N ILE A 106 3.94 -12.76 7.34
CA ILE A 106 4.92 -11.67 7.22
C ILE A 106 5.47 -11.31 8.60
N GLY A 107 4.60 -11.06 9.58
CA GLY A 107 5.02 -10.77 10.94
C GLY A 107 5.88 -11.87 11.56
N ALA A 108 5.59 -13.15 11.28
CA ALA A 108 6.37 -14.28 11.79
C ALA A 108 7.78 -14.37 11.17
N MET A 109 7.95 -13.94 9.93
CA MET A 109 9.25 -13.92 9.24
C MET A 109 10.08 -12.66 9.53
N THR A 110 9.45 -11.58 9.99
CA THR A 110 10.09 -10.27 10.14
C THR A 110 10.69 -10.10 11.54
N ASN A 111 11.93 -9.64 11.60
CA ASN A 111 12.55 -9.27 12.88
C ASN A 111 11.96 -7.95 13.39
N HIS A 112 11.82 -7.81 14.71
CA HIS A 112 11.22 -6.67 15.38
C HIS A 112 9.83 -6.29 14.86
N SER A 113 9.01 -7.28 14.52
CA SER A 113 7.63 -7.05 14.06
C SER A 113 6.67 -6.75 15.22
N ILE A 114 5.79 -5.77 15.00
CA ILE A 114 4.70 -5.42 15.91
C ILE A 114 3.37 -5.75 15.22
N PRO A 115 2.74 -6.89 15.54
CA PRO A 115 1.38 -7.16 15.09
C PRO A 115 0.40 -6.28 15.87
N THR A 116 -0.49 -5.56 15.17
CA THR A 116 -1.49 -4.72 15.80
C THR A 116 -2.76 -4.61 14.97
N GLY A 117 -3.92 -4.72 15.62
CA GLY A 117 -5.22 -4.40 15.03
C GLY A 117 -5.63 -2.93 15.26
N LYS A 118 -4.96 -2.23 16.20
CA LYS A 118 -5.23 -0.82 16.50
C LYS A 118 -4.02 -0.16 17.13
N ILE A 119 -3.58 0.93 16.54
CA ILE A 119 -2.50 1.76 17.06
C ILE A 119 -2.88 3.23 16.90
N THR A 120 -2.54 4.05 17.89
CA THR A 120 -2.72 5.50 17.77
C THR A 120 -1.49 6.15 17.13
N PRO A 121 -1.64 7.30 16.43
CA PRO A 121 -0.50 8.01 15.85
C PRO A 121 0.60 8.32 16.88
N SER A 122 0.23 8.70 18.08
CA SER A 122 1.18 9.01 19.15
C SER A 122 2.01 7.81 19.58
N VAL A 123 1.45 6.61 19.57
CA VAL A 123 2.20 5.37 19.86
C VAL A 123 3.05 4.99 18.64
N PHE A 124 2.49 5.08 17.44
CA PHE A 124 3.21 4.78 16.20
C PHE A 124 4.51 5.61 16.08
N VAL A 125 4.42 6.96 16.18
CA VAL A 125 5.60 7.82 16.02
C VAL A 125 6.65 7.61 17.12
N ARG A 126 6.22 7.29 18.38
CA ARG A 126 7.18 7.00 19.45
C ARG A 126 7.93 5.68 19.22
N LEU A 127 7.24 4.67 18.74
CA LEU A 127 7.84 3.36 18.46
C LEU A 127 8.70 3.42 17.20
N SER A 128 8.29 4.15 16.15
CA SER A 128 9.08 4.35 14.93
C SER A 128 10.45 4.96 15.20
N GLY A 129 10.56 5.79 16.25
CA GLY A 129 11.83 6.39 16.69
C GLY A 129 12.92 5.39 17.09
N ARG A 130 12.60 4.10 17.25
CA ARG A 130 13.63 3.04 17.42
C ARG A 130 14.43 2.80 16.13
N GLY A 131 13.82 3.03 14.97
CA GLY A 131 14.48 2.88 13.67
C GLY A 131 14.67 1.43 13.19
N ASP A 132 14.14 0.43 13.91
CA ASP A 132 14.34 -1.01 13.63
C ASP A 132 13.03 -1.82 13.63
N LEU A 133 11.88 -1.16 13.80
CA LEU A 133 10.59 -1.82 13.94
C LEU A 133 9.83 -1.94 12.61
N THR A 134 9.15 -3.06 12.45
CA THR A 134 8.19 -3.30 11.37
C THR A 134 6.78 -3.41 11.94
N PHE A 135 5.88 -2.56 11.48
CA PHE A 135 4.49 -2.57 11.90
C PHE A 135 3.65 -3.45 10.98
N CYS A 136 2.93 -4.41 11.55
CA CYS A 136 1.97 -5.26 10.84
C CYS A 136 0.56 -4.91 11.33
N MET A 137 -0.15 -4.04 10.58
CA MET A 137 -1.44 -3.48 10.97
C MET A 137 -2.59 -4.21 10.27
N ASP A 138 -3.36 -4.99 11.03
CA ASP A 138 -4.60 -5.59 10.51
C ASP A 138 -5.78 -4.60 10.64
N GLU A 139 -6.86 -4.84 9.90
CA GLU A 139 -8.04 -3.97 9.86
C GLU A 139 -7.72 -2.48 9.63
N ALA A 140 -6.66 -2.21 8.87
CA ALA A 140 -6.21 -0.84 8.58
C ALA A 140 -7.29 0.01 7.88
N ASP A 141 -8.24 -0.62 7.20
CA ASP A 141 -9.39 0.05 6.62
C ASP A 141 -10.30 0.73 7.65
N MET A 142 -10.20 0.40 8.94
CA MET A 142 -10.87 1.12 10.02
C MET A 142 -10.16 2.42 10.40
N LEU A 143 -8.84 2.50 10.16
CA LEU A 143 -8.04 3.71 10.42
C LEU A 143 -8.28 4.80 9.37
N PHE A 144 -8.62 4.40 8.14
CA PHE A 144 -8.76 5.27 6.97
C PHE A 144 -10.21 5.35 6.45
N GLY A 145 -11.20 5.24 7.33
CA GLY A 145 -12.62 5.20 6.99
C GLY A 145 -13.20 6.49 6.39
N LYS A 146 -14.49 6.45 6.03
CA LYS A 146 -15.27 7.38 5.17
C LYS A 146 -15.18 8.90 5.47
N HIS A 147 -14.56 9.34 6.54
CA HIS A 147 -14.47 10.76 6.95
C HIS A 147 -13.04 11.31 6.91
N GLY A 148 -12.21 10.85 5.98
CA GLY A 148 -10.87 11.42 5.77
C GLY A 148 -9.75 10.76 6.59
N GLY A 149 -10.06 9.70 7.35
CA GLY A 149 -9.05 8.94 8.10
C GLY A 149 -8.40 9.73 9.25
N ASN A 150 -7.42 9.12 9.89
CA ASN A 150 -6.60 9.79 10.89
C ASN A 150 -5.46 10.54 10.19
N THR A 151 -5.60 11.86 10.01
CA THR A 151 -4.64 12.72 9.31
C THR A 151 -3.22 12.59 9.90
N ASP A 152 -3.07 12.54 11.22
CA ASP A 152 -1.77 12.39 11.88
C ASP A 152 -1.11 11.05 11.49
N MET A 153 -1.90 9.98 11.36
CA MET A 153 -1.38 8.67 10.93
C MET A 153 -0.94 8.70 9.47
N ILE A 154 -1.72 9.33 8.60
CA ILE A 154 -1.38 9.50 7.18
C ILE A 154 -0.08 10.28 7.03
N VAL A 155 0.04 11.41 7.74
CA VAL A 155 1.26 12.23 7.74
C VAL A 155 2.46 11.43 8.25
N ALA A 156 2.32 10.71 9.35
CA ALA A 156 3.40 9.90 9.91
C ALA A 156 3.81 8.74 8.98
N LEU A 157 2.86 8.08 8.32
CA LEU A 157 3.13 7.06 7.31
C LEU A 157 3.86 7.64 6.10
N ASN A 158 3.38 8.77 5.57
CA ASN A 158 3.96 9.39 4.38
C ASN A 158 5.36 9.95 4.64
N ASN A 159 5.60 10.55 5.81
CA ASN A 159 6.93 11.05 6.18
C ASN A 159 7.91 9.91 6.50
N GLY A 160 7.42 8.82 7.10
CA GLY A 160 8.26 7.67 7.45
C GLY A 160 8.66 6.77 6.28
N TRP A 161 8.23 7.06 5.08
CA TRP A 161 8.66 6.43 3.84
C TRP A 161 10.15 6.73 3.55
N GLU A 162 10.60 7.93 3.83
CA GLU A 162 11.94 8.42 3.54
C GLU A 162 12.80 8.44 4.81
N LYS A 163 14.07 8.10 4.67
CA LYS A 163 15.07 8.19 5.73
C LYS A 163 15.22 9.65 6.19
N GLY A 164 15.19 9.87 7.49
CA GLY A 164 15.17 11.23 8.06
C GLY A 164 13.76 11.86 8.16
N GLY A 165 12.73 11.17 7.64
CA GLY A 165 11.34 11.59 7.84
C GLY A 165 10.99 11.71 9.32
N ASN A 166 10.20 12.73 9.67
CA ASN A 166 9.87 13.02 11.06
C ASN A 166 8.44 13.51 11.22
N PHE A 167 7.97 13.47 12.47
CA PHE A 167 6.69 14.00 12.90
C PHE A 167 6.94 14.91 14.11
N ILE A 168 6.48 16.16 14.06
CA ILE A 168 6.69 17.14 15.11
C ILE A 168 5.37 17.35 15.86
N LYS A 169 5.42 17.21 17.19
CA LYS A 169 4.27 17.43 18.06
C LYS A 169 4.70 18.00 19.39
N CYS A 170 3.90 18.91 19.96
CA CYS A 170 4.10 19.38 21.31
C CYS A 170 3.83 18.27 22.33
N THR A 171 4.74 18.10 23.29
CA THR A 171 4.66 17.07 24.34
C THR A 171 4.95 17.67 25.72
N GLY A 172 4.56 16.94 26.78
CA GLY A 172 4.71 17.37 28.13
C GLY A 172 3.80 18.53 28.56
N ASP A 173 3.86 18.91 29.82
CA ASP A 173 3.00 19.95 30.41
C ASP A 173 3.36 21.35 29.91
N HIS A 174 4.58 21.54 29.41
CA HIS A 174 5.07 22.81 28.87
C HIS A 174 4.83 22.92 27.32
N HIS A 175 4.17 21.95 26.70
CA HIS A 175 3.89 21.93 25.25
C HIS A 175 5.13 22.14 24.37
N GLU A 176 6.28 21.57 24.76
CA GLU A 176 7.52 21.69 23.99
C GLU A 176 7.46 20.93 22.68
N PRO A 177 7.90 21.53 21.56
CA PRO A 177 8.02 20.82 20.28
C PRO A 177 9.00 19.67 20.40
N THR A 178 8.51 18.46 20.10
CA THR A 178 9.32 17.23 20.12
C THR A 178 9.30 16.61 18.72
N VAL A 179 10.48 16.28 18.22
CA VAL A 179 10.68 15.63 16.91
C VAL A 179 10.69 14.12 17.12
N PHE A 180 9.85 13.41 16.39
CA PHE A 180 9.77 11.95 16.37
C PHE A 180 10.21 11.45 14.99
N PRO A 181 11.32 10.68 14.87
CA PRO A 181 11.66 9.99 13.65
C PRO A 181 10.54 9.00 13.29
N THR A 182 10.16 8.96 12.02
CA THR A 182 9.02 8.14 11.55
C THR A 182 9.43 7.06 10.56
N HIS A 183 10.72 7.00 10.19
CA HIS A 183 11.20 6.00 9.24
C HIS A 183 11.02 4.59 9.81
N ALA A 184 10.12 3.81 9.19
CA ALA A 184 9.76 2.48 9.65
C ALA A 184 9.12 1.67 8.54
N ALA A 185 9.36 0.36 8.49
CA ALA A 185 8.67 -0.55 7.60
C ALA A 185 7.22 -0.79 8.08
N VAL A 186 6.25 -0.76 7.17
CA VAL A 186 4.82 -0.89 7.52
C VAL A 186 4.09 -1.77 6.51
N ALA A 187 3.44 -2.82 7.02
CA ALA A 187 2.46 -3.62 6.28
C ALA A 187 1.04 -3.30 6.79
N LEU A 188 0.13 -3.01 5.87
CA LEU A 188 -1.26 -2.65 6.14
C LEU A 188 -2.17 -3.69 5.49
N ALA A 189 -3.09 -4.30 6.24
CA ALA A 189 -4.08 -5.21 5.70
C ALA A 189 -5.51 -4.71 5.95
N GLY A 190 -6.37 -4.78 4.93
CA GLY A 190 -7.76 -4.31 5.07
C GLY A 190 -8.64 -4.65 3.88
N ILE A 191 -9.96 -4.42 4.04
CA ILE A 191 -10.95 -4.62 2.97
C ILE A 191 -11.03 -3.36 2.11
N SER A 192 -10.81 -3.54 0.79
CA SER A 192 -10.78 -2.44 -0.18
C SER A 192 -9.89 -1.28 0.30
N LEU A 193 -8.75 -1.63 0.89
CA LEU A 193 -7.87 -0.66 1.53
C LEU A 193 -7.28 0.32 0.52
N ASN A 194 -6.98 -0.16 -0.68
CA ASN A 194 -6.54 0.66 -1.81
C ASN A 194 -7.53 1.76 -2.24
N LEU A 195 -8.83 1.62 -1.92
CA LEU A 195 -9.86 2.63 -2.17
C LEU A 195 -10.08 3.58 -0.97
N LYS A 196 -9.41 3.36 0.14
CA LYS A 196 -9.56 4.12 1.39
C LYS A 196 -8.32 4.92 1.76
N LEU A 197 -7.16 4.46 1.31
CA LEU A 197 -5.90 5.18 1.48
C LEU A 197 -5.87 6.38 0.54
N PRO A 198 -5.28 7.50 0.97
CA PRO A 198 -5.00 8.62 0.07
C PRO A 198 -4.01 8.22 -1.03
N ASP A 199 -4.13 8.82 -2.22
CA ASP A 199 -3.22 8.59 -3.35
C ASP A 199 -1.76 8.80 -2.93
N THR A 200 -1.46 9.85 -2.14
CA THR A 200 -0.13 10.11 -1.61
C THR A 200 0.48 8.97 -0.77
N THR A 201 -0.36 8.16 -0.13
CA THR A 201 0.08 6.95 0.59
C THR A 201 0.20 5.77 -0.35
N LEU A 202 -0.71 5.64 -1.32
CA LEU A 202 -0.66 4.58 -2.34
C LEU A 202 0.58 4.71 -3.23
N ASP A 203 0.96 5.91 -3.64
CA ASP A 203 2.18 6.18 -4.39
C ASP A 203 3.46 5.67 -3.69
N ARG A 204 3.42 5.56 -2.37
CA ARG A 204 4.50 5.06 -1.52
C ARG A 204 4.33 3.59 -1.14
N SER A 205 3.36 2.92 -1.73
CA SER A 205 2.95 1.56 -1.37
C SER A 205 3.12 0.58 -2.52
N ILE A 206 3.49 -0.64 -2.18
CA ILE A 206 3.34 -1.80 -3.05
C ILE A 206 2.02 -2.47 -2.67
N VAL A 207 1.11 -2.61 -3.62
CA VAL A 207 -0.26 -3.08 -3.37
C VAL A 207 -0.40 -4.55 -3.78
N LEU A 208 -0.64 -5.41 -2.80
CA LEU A 208 -0.95 -6.82 -3.01
C LEU A 208 -2.47 -7.03 -3.00
N ARG A 209 -3.04 -7.38 -4.13
CA ARG A 209 -4.46 -7.73 -4.27
C ARG A 209 -4.64 -9.22 -4.01
N MET A 210 -5.38 -9.54 -2.93
CA MET A 210 -5.67 -10.92 -2.54
C MET A 210 -7.03 -11.34 -3.05
N GLU A 211 -7.09 -12.54 -3.62
CA GLU A 211 -8.32 -13.15 -4.10
C GLU A 211 -8.81 -14.24 -3.15
N ARG A 212 -10.07 -14.58 -3.26
CA ARG A 212 -10.64 -15.68 -2.50
C ARG A 212 -10.39 -17.00 -3.22
N ALA A 213 -9.70 -17.92 -2.55
CA ALA A 213 -9.56 -19.29 -3.05
C ALA A 213 -10.91 -19.97 -3.21
N ARG A 214 -11.10 -20.64 -4.33
CA ARG A 214 -12.23 -21.58 -4.55
C ARG A 214 -11.94 -22.91 -3.84
N THR A 215 -12.98 -23.70 -3.62
CA THR A 215 -12.83 -25.03 -3.05
C THR A 215 -11.86 -25.88 -3.89
N GLY A 216 -10.83 -26.43 -3.25
CA GLY A 216 -9.81 -27.26 -3.90
C GLY A 216 -8.60 -26.51 -4.47
N GLN A 217 -8.57 -25.17 -4.47
CA GLN A 217 -7.42 -24.41 -4.95
C GLN A 217 -6.27 -24.29 -3.92
N LEU A 218 -6.57 -24.36 -2.64
CA LEU A 218 -5.54 -24.40 -1.59
C LEU A 218 -5.01 -25.82 -1.43
N GLN A 219 -3.70 -25.97 -1.46
CA GLN A 219 -3.06 -27.27 -1.26
C GLN A 219 -3.24 -27.73 0.19
N GLN A 220 -3.15 -26.81 1.16
CA GLN A 220 -3.28 -27.11 2.57
C GLN A 220 -3.92 -25.95 3.34
N ARG A 221 -4.80 -26.29 4.28
CA ARG A 221 -5.42 -25.30 5.17
C ARG A 221 -4.40 -24.78 6.19
N PHE A 222 -4.23 -23.46 6.26
CA PHE A 222 -3.37 -22.82 7.25
C PHE A 222 -3.88 -22.97 8.68
N ARG A 223 -2.97 -23.34 9.59
CA ARG A 223 -3.21 -23.40 11.04
C ARG A 223 -2.08 -22.70 11.78
N GLN A 224 -2.37 -21.57 12.43
CA GLN A 224 -1.36 -20.71 13.05
C GLN A 224 -0.38 -21.46 13.95
N LYS A 225 -0.89 -22.26 14.90
CA LYS A 225 -0.05 -23.00 15.86
C LYS A 225 0.95 -23.96 15.20
N VAL A 226 0.64 -24.46 14.01
CA VAL A 226 1.45 -25.46 13.31
C VAL A 226 2.39 -24.81 12.29
N HIS A 227 1.88 -23.82 11.56
CA HIS A 227 2.58 -23.33 10.38
C HIS A 227 3.34 -22.00 10.62
N LEU A 228 2.95 -21.15 11.59
CA LEU A 228 3.76 -19.98 11.94
C LEU A 228 5.19 -20.31 12.37
N PRO A 229 5.46 -21.40 13.14
CA PRO A 229 6.85 -21.79 13.42
C PRO A 229 7.69 -22.08 12.18
N ILE A 230 7.10 -22.65 11.11
CA ILE A 230 7.80 -22.88 9.83
C ILE A 230 8.22 -21.54 9.22
N PHE A 231 7.31 -20.56 9.15
CA PHE A 231 7.61 -19.24 8.62
C PHE A 231 8.61 -18.48 9.51
N ARG A 232 8.58 -18.69 10.82
CA ARG A 232 9.62 -18.15 11.70
C ARG A 232 11.02 -18.69 11.36
N GLN A 233 11.15 -19.98 11.12
CA GLN A 233 12.42 -20.59 10.66
C GLN A 233 12.85 -20.02 9.32
N HIS A 234 11.91 -19.80 8.40
CA HIS A 234 12.22 -19.09 7.15
C HIS A 234 12.72 -17.66 7.42
N GLY A 235 12.14 -16.94 8.36
CA GLY A 235 12.63 -15.63 8.79
C GLY A 235 14.05 -15.67 9.34
N GLU A 236 14.37 -16.66 10.18
CA GLU A 236 15.72 -16.86 10.73
C GLU A 236 16.75 -17.12 9.62
N ARG A 237 16.41 -17.96 8.64
CA ARG A 237 17.24 -18.23 7.45
C ARG A 237 17.41 -16.98 6.58
N LEU A 238 16.33 -16.26 6.31
CA LEU A 238 16.36 -15.06 5.48
C LEU A 238 17.16 -13.94 6.15
N LEU A 239 17.01 -13.77 7.47
CA LEU A 239 17.81 -12.80 8.25
C LEU A 239 19.32 -13.13 8.18
N ARG A 240 19.67 -14.41 8.25
CA ARG A 240 21.05 -14.84 8.07
C ARG A 240 21.56 -14.49 6.69
N TRP A 241 20.81 -14.80 5.64
CA TRP A 241 21.16 -14.47 4.28
C TRP A 241 21.35 -12.96 4.07
N CYS A 242 20.40 -12.15 4.56
CA CYS A 242 20.49 -10.68 4.49
C CYS A 242 21.73 -10.14 5.21
N ASN A 243 22.08 -10.70 6.38
CA ASN A 243 23.27 -10.27 7.12
C ASN A 243 24.57 -10.62 6.37
N ASP A 244 24.64 -11.79 5.74
CA ASP A 244 25.81 -12.24 5.00
C ASP A 244 26.04 -11.43 3.70
N HIS A 245 24.97 -10.87 3.10
CA HIS A 245 25.01 -10.13 1.84
C HIS A 245 24.74 -8.62 2.00
N ARG A 246 24.60 -8.11 3.23
CA ARG A 246 24.19 -6.74 3.54
C ARG A 246 24.95 -5.69 2.74
N GLN A 247 26.27 -5.73 2.78
CA GLN A 247 27.10 -4.74 2.10
C GLN A 247 26.97 -4.82 0.58
N GLN A 248 26.88 -6.02 0.02
CA GLN A 248 26.68 -6.21 -1.41
C GLN A 248 25.35 -5.63 -1.89
N ILE A 249 24.29 -5.79 -1.09
CA ILE A 249 22.96 -5.26 -1.39
C ILE A 249 22.96 -3.72 -1.33
N VAL A 250 23.56 -3.14 -0.30
CA VAL A 250 23.62 -1.68 -0.11
C VAL A 250 24.44 -0.99 -1.21
N ASP A 251 25.53 -1.61 -1.64
CA ASP A 251 26.42 -1.07 -2.68
C ASP A 251 25.94 -1.37 -4.11
N HIS A 252 24.88 -2.18 -4.24
CA HIS A 252 24.36 -2.58 -5.55
C HIS A 252 23.68 -1.42 -6.27
N GLN A 253 23.96 -1.27 -7.55
CA GLN A 253 23.27 -0.33 -8.43
C GLN A 253 22.30 -1.10 -9.31
N THR A 254 21.02 -0.81 -9.16
CA THR A 254 19.96 -1.46 -9.94
C THR A 254 19.91 -0.93 -11.37
N ASP A 255 19.59 -1.80 -12.32
CA ASP A 255 19.40 -1.44 -13.73
C ASP A 255 17.88 -1.26 -14.03
N ILE A 256 17.23 -0.42 -13.22
CA ILE A 256 15.82 -0.05 -13.46
C ILE A 256 15.80 0.94 -14.62
N PRO A 257 15.01 0.69 -15.70
CA PRO A 257 14.94 1.58 -16.85
C PRO A 257 14.55 3.01 -16.47
N ALA A 258 15.18 4.01 -17.10
CA ALA A 258 14.87 5.43 -16.89
C ALA A 258 13.44 5.83 -17.27
N SER A 259 12.71 4.95 -17.96
CA SER A 259 11.28 5.15 -18.25
C SER A 259 10.38 4.87 -17.05
N VAL A 260 10.90 4.27 -15.97
CA VAL A 260 10.16 4.07 -14.72
C VAL A 260 10.14 5.40 -13.97
N GLU A 261 8.96 5.81 -13.49
CA GLU A 261 8.79 7.05 -12.72
C GLU A 261 9.59 7.02 -11.41
N ASP A 262 10.10 8.17 -11.00
CA ASP A 262 10.95 8.31 -9.80
C ASP A 262 10.33 7.66 -8.56
N ARG A 263 9.03 7.85 -8.34
CA ARG A 263 8.35 7.29 -7.17
C ARG A 263 8.25 5.76 -7.23
N THR A 264 8.03 5.19 -8.40
CA THR A 264 8.03 3.74 -8.62
C THR A 264 9.44 3.17 -8.51
N TYR A 265 10.45 3.89 -9.02
CA TYR A 265 11.85 3.57 -8.80
C TYR A 265 12.16 3.47 -7.30
N ASP A 266 11.87 4.52 -6.53
CA ASP A 266 12.13 4.60 -5.09
C ASP A 266 11.45 3.47 -4.29
N LYS A 267 10.23 3.05 -4.68
CA LYS A 267 9.52 1.93 -4.06
C LYS A 267 10.22 0.60 -4.22
N TRP A 268 10.81 0.38 -5.40
CA TRP A 268 11.26 -0.94 -5.81
C TRP A 268 12.76 -1.12 -5.78
N GLU A 269 13.54 -0.04 -5.82
CA GLU A 269 15.00 -0.08 -5.82
C GLU A 269 15.55 -0.98 -4.70
N PRO A 270 15.13 -0.87 -3.42
CA PRO A 270 15.62 -1.75 -2.36
C PRO A 270 15.29 -3.23 -2.60
N LEU A 271 14.09 -3.52 -3.14
CA LEU A 271 13.64 -4.88 -3.41
C LEU A 271 14.37 -5.50 -4.59
N ILE A 272 14.63 -4.71 -5.64
CA ILE A 272 15.38 -5.16 -6.81
C ILE A 272 16.85 -5.40 -6.43
N SER A 273 17.48 -4.53 -5.65
CA SER A 273 18.83 -4.74 -5.13
C SER A 273 18.97 -6.08 -4.41
N ILE A 274 17.99 -6.42 -3.56
CA ILE A 274 17.95 -7.72 -2.88
C ILE A 274 17.78 -8.86 -3.88
N ALA A 275 16.88 -8.72 -4.85
CA ALA A 275 16.59 -9.75 -5.84
C ALA A 275 17.78 -10.03 -6.76
N ASP A 276 18.49 -9.00 -7.23
CA ASP A 276 19.67 -9.10 -8.10
C ASP A 276 20.82 -9.81 -7.39
N ILE A 277 21.08 -9.47 -6.12
CA ILE A 277 22.10 -10.14 -5.30
C ILE A 277 21.72 -11.60 -4.99
N ALA A 278 20.42 -11.88 -4.83
CA ALA A 278 19.94 -13.25 -4.63
C ALA A 278 20.16 -14.09 -5.91
N SER A 279 19.72 -13.64 -7.06
CA SER A 279 20.03 -14.23 -8.35
C SER A 279 19.55 -13.33 -9.50
N SER A 280 20.24 -13.41 -10.65
CA SER A 280 19.83 -12.71 -11.88
C SER A 280 18.41 -13.06 -12.33
N GLU A 281 17.95 -14.28 -12.08
CA GLU A 281 16.58 -14.71 -12.40
C GLU A 281 15.54 -14.03 -11.49
N LEU A 282 15.81 -13.93 -10.18
CA LEU A 282 14.90 -13.21 -9.25
C LEU A 282 14.89 -11.72 -9.55
N GLY A 283 16.04 -11.11 -9.86
CA GLY A 283 16.14 -9.72 -10.28
C GLY A 283 15.29 -9.43 -11.52
N ARG A 284 15.42 -10.28 -12.55
CA ARG A 284 14.61 -10.17 -13.76
C ARG A 284 13.10 -10.32 -13.48
N GLN A 285 12.71 -11.25 -12.60
CA GLN A 285 11.30 -11.41 -12.19
C GLN A 285 10.82 -10.19 -11.42
N ALA A 286 11.59 -9.65 -10.49
CA ALA A 286 11.25 -8.44 -9.74
C ALA A 286 11.10 -7.23 -10.68
N LEU A 287 12.01 -7.03 -11.62
CA LEU A 287 11.92 -5.97 -12.62
C LEU A 287 10.65 -6.10 -13.48
N ASN A 288 10.30 -7.33 -13.91
CA ASN A 288 9.06 -7.55 -14.65
C ASN A 288 7.81 -7.18 -13.84
N ILE A 289 7.82 -7.39 -12.51
CA ILE A 289 6.71 -6.95 -11.64
C ILE A 289 6.62 -5.42 -11.63
N VAL A 290 7.76 -4.72 -11.53
CA VAL A 290 7.80 -3.25 -11.58
C VAL A 290 7.21 -2.69 -12.86
N LEU A 291 7.60 -3.29 -14.00
CA LEU A 291 7.11 -2.85 -15.30
C LEU A 291 5.61 -3.08 -15.48
N LYS A 292 5.09 -4.16 -14.88
CA LYS A 292 3.64 -4.43 -14.84
C LYS A 292 2.89 -3.58 -13.82
N ASP A 293 3.50 -3.28 -12.67
CA ASP A 293 2.91 -2.38 -11.64
C ASP A 293 2.68 -0.98 -12.22
N ARG A 294 3.57 -0.55 -13.12
CA ARG A 294 3.39 0.66 -13.93
C ARG A 294 2.13 0.59 -14.82
N GLU A 295 1.89 -0.55 -15.46
CA GLU A 295 0.67 -0.75 -16.27
C GLU A 295 -0.60 -0.69 -15.39
N VAL A 296 -0.50 -1.12 -14.14
CA VAL A 296 -1.62 -1.08 -13.16
C VAL A 296 -1.80 0.31 -12.54
N ASP A 297 -0.73 1.09 -12.33
CA ASP A 297 -0.82 2.50 -11.90
C ASP A 297 -1.37 3.38 -13.06
N GLU A 298 -1.09 3.02 -14.32
CA GLU A 298 -1.78 3.57 -15.51
C GLU A 298 -3.26 3.16 -15.55
N ASP A 299 -3.66 2.10 -14.87
CA ASP A 299 -5.04 1.62 -14.67
C ASP A 299 -5.70 2.19 -13.39
N ASP A 300 -5.30 3.36 -12.91
CA ASP A 300 -6.19 4.16 -12.07
C ASP A 300 -7.53 4.30 -12.85
N ALA A 301 -8.62 4.16 -12.13
CA ALA A 301 -9.96 4.24 -12.71
C ALA A 301 -10.17 5.48 -13.59
N LYS A 302 -9.41 6.53 -13.38
CA LYS A 302 -9.38 7.76 -14.16
C LYS A 302 -8.71 7.56 -15.52
N MET A 303 -7.53 6.90 -15.53
CA MET A 303 -6.82 6.58 -16.77
C MET A 303 -7.60 5.54 -17.58
N LEU A 304 -8.15 4.52 -16.91
CA LEU A 304 -9.04 3.55 -17.54
C LEU A 304 -10.27 4.25 -18.16
N LEU A 305 -10.82 5.25 -17.50
CA LEU A 305 -11.91 6.05 -18.04
C LEU A 305 -11.51 6.79 -19.32
N LEU A 306 -10.31 7.38 -19.38
CA LEU A 306 -9.82 8.05 -20.59
C LEU A 306 -9.56 7.06 -21.73
N LYS A 307 -8.97 5.90 -21.45
CA LYS A 307 -8.77 4.84 -22.46
C LYS A 307 -10.12 4.35 -23.01
N ASN A 308 -11.05 4.00 -22.13
CA ASN A 308 -12.35 3.48 -22.51
C ASN A 308 -13.24 4.54 -23.16
N PHE A 309 -13.10 5.81 -22.80
CA PHE A 309 -13.76 6.92 -23.49
C PHE A 309 -13.33 6.99 -24.97
N LYS A 310 -12.03 6.87 -25.26
CA LYS A 310 -11.54 6.89 -26.65
C LYS A 310 -12.18 5.79 -27.48
N ALA A 311 -12.29 4.60 -26.95
CA ALA A 311 -12.95 3.50 -27.61
C ALA A 311 -14.47 3.71 -27.78
N VAL A 312 -15.16 4.33 -26.80
CA VAL A 312 -16.55 4.77 -26.96
C VAL A 312 -16.68 5.79 -28.12
N TYR A 313 -15.72 6.73 -28.22
CA TYR A 313 -15.69 7.68 -29.32
C TYR A 313 -15.45 6.99 -30.67
N ASP A 314 -14.48 6.09 -30.78
CA ASP A 314 -14.14 5.39 -32.03
C ASP A 314 -15.30 4.54 -32.55
N LEU A 315 -16.05 3.92 -31.67
CA LEU A 315 -17.23 3.14 -32.03
C LEU A 315 -18.42 3.99 -32.46
N ASN A 316 -18.63 5.16 -31.90
CA ASN A 316 -19.86 5.93 -32.05
C ASN A 316 -19.62 7.31 -32.69
N GLY A 317 -18.52 7.98 -32.34
CA GLY A 317 -18.27 9.38 -32.70
C GLY A 317 -18.34 9.68 -34.20
N PRO A 318 -17.65 8.94 -35.07
CA PRO A 318 -17.65 9.16 -36.50
C PRO A 318 -19.02 8.99 -37.19
N ASN A 319 -19.90 8.21 -36.55
CA ASN A 319 -21.22 7.83 -37.12
C ASN A 319 -22.39 8.62 -36.49
N LEU A 320 -22.11 9.55 -35.59
CA LEU A 320 -23.13 10.34 -34.92
C LEU A 320 -23.71 11.42 -35.85
N THR A 321 -24.96 11.75 -35.59
CA THR A 321 -25.65 12.87 -36.23
C THR A 321 -25.74 14.06 -35.27
N ASN A 322 -26.12 15.24 -35.78
CA ASN A 322 -26.36 16.40 -34.92
C ASN A 322 -27.60 16.24 -34.03
N VAL A 323 -28.42 15.23 -34.23
CA VAL A 323 -29.57 14.92 -33.39
C VAL A 323 -29.09 14.13 -32.18
N LEU A 324 -29.53 14.51 -30.97
CA LEU A 324 -29.19 13.83 -29.73
C LEU A 324 -29.74 12.41 -29.77
N THR A 325 -28.84 11.44 -29.92
CA THR A 325 -29.18 10.02 -29.89
C THR A 325 -28.63 9.41 -28.63
N GLN A 326 -29.49 8.93 -27.74
CA GLN A 326 -29.10 8.35 -26.45
C GLN A 326 -28.14 9.23 -25.61
N GLY A 327 -28.22 10.54 -25.73
CA GLY A 327 -27.33 11.48 -25.00
C GLY A 327 -26.00 11.77 -25.71
N MET A 328 -25.83 11.40 -26.96
CA MET A 328 -24.63 11.64 -27.77
C MET A 328 -24.97 12.44 -29.03
N THR A 329 -24.03 13.29 -29.46
CA THR A 329 -24.08 14.04 -30.73
C THR A 329 -22.70 14.08 -31.35
N THR A 330 -22.55 14.58 -32.59
CA THR A 330 -21.26 14.85 -33.25
C THR A 330 -20.35 15.79 -32.44
N LYS A 331 -20.89 16.58 -31.51
CA LYS A 331 -20.15 17.59 -30.75
C LYS A 331 -19.76 17.15 -29.34
N GLY A 332 -20.41 16.10 -28.79
CA GLY A 332 -20.11 15.64 -27.45
C GLY A 332 -21.14 14.65 -26.88
N ILE A 333 -20.94 14.31 -25.61
CA ILE A 333 -21.67 13.26 -24.90
C ILE A 333 -22.14 13.75 -23.52
N ALA A 334 -23.37 13.38 -23.14
CA ALA A 334 -23.88 13.58 -21.79
C ALA A 334 -23.23 12.59 -20.80
N PRO A 335 -23.01 12.97 -19.54
CA PRO A 335 -22.38 12.10 -18.54
C PRO A 335 -23.08 10.76 -18.34
N ASP A 336 -24.42 10.76 -18.32
CA ASP A 336 -25.20 9.52 -18.14
C ASP A 336 -25.11 8.61 -19.39
N ALA A 337 -25.05 9.21 -20.59
CA ALA A 337 -24.83 8.48 -21.83
C ALA A 337 -23.42 7.85 -21.85
N LEU A 338 -22.40 8.57 -21.41
CA LEU A 338 -21.04 8.05 -21.29
C LEU A 338 -20.99 6.90 -20.27
N ALA A 339 -21.65 7.05 -19.12
CA ALA A 339 -21.71 5.98 -18.12
C ALA A 339 -22.36 4.69 -18.69
N VAL A 340 -23.44 4.83 -19.45
CA VAL A 340 -24.10 3.69 -20.12
C VAL A 340 -23.18 3.08 -21.19
N ALA A 341 -22.54 3.91 -22.01
CA ALA A 341 -21.63 3.43 -23.07
C ALA A 341 -20.42 2.68 -22.50
N LEU A 342 -19.84 3.16 -21.40
CA LEU A 342 -18.76 2.48 -20.69
C LEU A 342 -19.17 1.09 -20.19
N CYS A 343 -20.39 0.94 -19.66
CA CYS A 343 -20.91 -0.35 -19.21
C CYS A 343 -21.25 -1.31 -20.40
N GLN A 344 -21.56 -0.78 -21.55
CA GLN A 344 -21.91 -1.59 -22.74
C GLN A 344 -20.70 -2.00 -23.57
N ALA A 345 -19.58 -1.38 -23.38
CA ALA A 345 -18.36 -1.59 -24.12
C ALA A 345 -17.59 -2.85 -23.68
N HIS A 346 -18.21 -4.01 -23.76
CA HIS A 346 -17.63 -5.32 -23.37
C HIS A 346 -16.45 -5.78 -24.23
N SER A 347 -16.00 -4.98 -25.19
CA SER A 347 -14.99 -5.38 -26.19
C SER A 347 -13.63 -4.73 -26.00
N PHE A 348 -13.40 -4.04 -24.91
CA PHE A 348 -12.14 -3.37 -24.65
C PHE A 348 -11.20 -4.31 -23.91
N GLU A 349 -10.33 -5.01 -24.65
CA GLU A 349 -9.27 -5.93 -24.19
C GLU A 349 -9.70 -7.05 -23.21
N GLU A 350 -9.20 -8.23 -23.44
CA GLU A 350 -9.58 -9.52 -22.79
C GLU A 350 -9.47 -9.58 -21.25
N ASN A 351 -9.13 -8.50 -20.56
CA ASN A 351 -8.89 -8.47 -19.11
C ASN A 351 -9.70 -7.44 -18.32
N ASP A 352 -10.58 -6.66 -18.95
CA ASP A 352 -11.32 -5.62 -18.25
C ASP A 352 -12.62 -6.19 -17.64
N ASP A 353 -12.48 -6.81 -16.48
CA ASP A 353 -13.54 -7.40 -15.67
C ASP A 353 -14.63 -6.39 -15.25
N GLN A 354 -15.44 -5.90 -16.19
CA GLN A 354 -16.70 -5.20 -15.87
C GLN A 354 -16.55 -4.08 -14.79
N VAL A 355 -15.42 -3.35 -14.79
CA VAL A 355 -15.12 -2.32 -13.78
C VAL A 355 -16.27 -1.32 -13.67
N TRP A 356 -16.81 -0.87 -14.80
CA TRP A 356 -17.89 0.11 -14.84
C TRP A 356 -19.26 -0.45 -14.44
N GLU A 357 -19.52 -1.73 -14.71
CA GLU A 357 -20.74 -2.42 -14.27
C GLU A 357 -20.73 -2.71 -12.76
N ARG A 358 -19.53 -2.90 -12.19
CA ARG A 358 -19.33 -3.21 -10.77
C ARG A 358 -18.85 -2.03 -9.94
N TRP A 359 -18.78 -0.84 -10.51
CA TRP A 359 -18.26 0.38 -9.87
C TRP A 359 -18.85 0.68 -8.49
N ASN A 360 -20.15 0.41 -8.33
CA ASN A 360 -20.86 0.57 -7.08
C ASN A 360 -21.11 -0.76 -6.33
N ALA A 361 -20.50 -1.87 -6.76
CA ALA A 361 -20.63 -3.14 -6.07
C ALA A 361 -20.15 -3.03 -4.62
N GLY A 362 -20.96 -3.49 -3.67
CA GLY A 362 -20.69 -3.34 -2.22
C GLY A 362 -21.09 -1.99 -1.60
N LYS A 363 -21.58 -1.03 -2.39
CA LYS A 363 -22.27 0.16 -1.88
C LYS A 363 -23.77 -0.17 -1.75
N TYR A 364 -24.48 0.45 -0.81
CA TYR A 364 -25.92 0.20 -0.50
C TYR A 364 -26.90 0.50 -1.66
N SER A 365 -26.48 0.37 -2.91
CA SER A 365 -27.29 0.59 -4.10
C SER A 365 -27.60 -0.74 -4.78
N GLN A 366 -28.86 -0.93 -5.20
CA GLN A 366 -29.25 -2.08 -6.03
C GLN A 366 -28.63 -2.02 -7.44
N ASP A 367 -28.25 -0.84 -7.92
CA ASP A 367 -27.58 -0.63 -9.19
C ASP A 367 -26.05 -0.53 -8.97
N THR A 368 -25.31 -1.51 -9.46
CA THR A 368 -23.87 -1.63 -9.28
C THR A 368 -23.07 -0.81 -10.31
N ARG A 369 -23.71 -0.31 -11.37
CA ARG A 369 -23.09 0.40 -12.49
C ARG A 369 -22.60 1.80 -12.11
N ILE A 370 -21.56 2.28 -12.80
CA ILE A 370 -21.16 3.69 -12.71
C ILE A 370 -22.30 4.62 -13.17
N LYS A 371 -22.41 5.79 -12.54
CA LYS A 371 -23.42 6.81 -12.85
C LYS A 371 -22.78 8.06 -13.42
N GLY A 372 -23.51 8.84 -14.21
CA GLY A 372 -22.99 10.03 -14.87
C GLY A 372 -22.37 11.07 -13.96
N HIS A 373 -22.88 11.23 -12.70
CA HIS A 373 -22.25 12.13 -11.74
C HIS A 373 -20.87 11.62 -11.28
N GLN A 374 -20.65 10.32 -11.19
CA GLN A 374 -19.36 9.70 -10.83
C GLN A 374 -18.36 9.86 -11.99
N VAL A 375 -18.79 9.61 -13.24
CA VAL A 375 -18.00 9.94 -14.45
C VAL A 375 -17.60 11.41 -14.46
N THR A 376 -18.53 12.31 -14.15
CA THR A 376 -18.24 13.75 -14.05
C THR A 376 -17.18 14.06 -13.00
N THR A 377 -17.20 13.37 -11.86
CA THR A 377 -16.22 13.55 -10.78
C THR A 377 -14.82 13.09 -11.22
N LEU A 378 -14.72 11.94 -11.86
CA LEU A 378 -13.45 11.41 -12.37
C LEU A 378 -12.83 12.31 -13.45
N LEU A 379 -13.62 12.74 -14.44
CA LEU A 379 -13.15 13.59 -15.54
C LEU A 379 -12.77 15.01 -15.07
N LYS A 380 -13.33 15.49 -13.98
CA LYS A 380 -13.04 16.81 -13.43
C LYS A 380 -11.57 16.95 -13.00
N GLU A 381 -10.93 15.88 -12.56
CA GLU A 381 -9.52 15.87 -12.19
C GLU A 381 -8.58 16.10 -13.37
N PHE A 382 -9.01 15.76 -14.58
CA PHE A 382 -8.31 16.10 -15.84
C PHE A 382 -8.64 17.50 -16.37
N GLY A 383 -9.36 18.31 -15.60
CA GLY A 383 -9.79 19.64 -16.04
C GLY A 383 -10.96 19.63 -17.03
N LEU A 384 -11.63 18.48 -17.19
CA LEU A 384 -12.80 18.34 -18.04
C LEU A 384 -14.07 18.70 -17.27
N PHE A 385 -14.76 19.75 -17.72
CA PHE A 385 -15.99 20.24 -17.12
C PHE A 385 -17.17 20.12 -18.09
N LYS A 386 -18.37 19.90 -17.53
CA LYS A 386 -19.60 19.92 -18.33
C LYS A 386 -19.82 21.30 -18.91
N VAL A 387 -20.10 21.36 -20.20
CA VAL A 387 -20.46 22.58 -20.92
C VAL A 387 -21.81 22.39 -21.62
N SER A 388 -22.50 23.48 -21.93
CA SER A 388 -23.71 23.45 -22.71
C SER A 388 -23.39 23.20 -24.18
N ILE A 389 -23.89 22.08 -24.71
CA ILE A 389 -23.68 21.65 -26.11
C ILE A 389 -24.98 21.83 -26.89
N ARG A 390 -24.93 22.63 -27.96
CA ARG A 390 -26.04 22.85 -28.87
C ARG A 390 -26.07 21.78 -29.96
N HIS A 391 -27.25 21.25 -30.23
CA HIS A 391 -27.55 20.35 -31.34
C HIS A 391 -28.87 20.78 -32.01
N ASP A 392 -29.28 20.12 -33.10
CA ASP A 392 -30.40 20.58 -33.92
C ASP A 392 -31.74 20.67 -33.19
N ASN A 393 -31.95 19.83 -32.17
CA ASN A 393 -33.20 19.75 -31.41
C ASN A 393 -33.13 20.32 -29.99
N GLY A 394 -32.05 21.04 -29.64
CA GLY A 394 -31.95 21.63 -28.29
C GLY A 394 -30.54 21.82 -27.74
N VAL A 395 -30.44 21.78 -26.43
CA VAL A 395 -29.19 21.96 -25.68
C VAL A 395 -29.13 20.92 -24.57
N PHE A 396 -27.97 20.30 -24.36
CA PHE A 396 -27.69 19.45 -23.20
C PHE A 396 -26.37 19.86 -22.56
N ASN A 397 -26.17 19.46 -21.30
CA ASN A 397 -24.92 19.62 -20.60
C ASN A 397 -24.09 18.33 -20.70
N GLY A 398 -22.90 18.44 -21.23
CA GLY A 398 -22.01 17.28 -21.47
C GLY A 398 -20.57 17.67 -21.69
N PHE A 399 -19.79 16.68 -22.11
CA PHE A 399 -18.38 16.84 -22.46
C PHE A 399 -18.25 16.92 -23.99
N LYS A 400 -17.44 17.86 -24.47
CA LYS A 400 -17.11 17.96 -25.88
C LYS A 400 -16.10 16.91 -26.27
N TRP A 401 -16.26 16.30 -27.44
CA TRP A 401 -15.35 15.30 -27.94
C TRP A 401 -13.94 15.81 -28.15
N ASP A 402 -13.80 17.00 -28.75
CA ASP A 402 -12.53 17.65 -29.01
C ASP A 402 -11.71 17.93 -27.73
N GLU A 403 -12.38 18.38 -26.67
CA GLU A 403 -11.74 18.58 -25.36
C GLU A 403 -11.31 17.25 -24.71
N MET A 404 -12.16 16.24 -24.80
CA MET A 404 -11.86 14.92 -24.26
C MET A 404 -10.72 14.24 -25.03
N LEU A 405 -10.69 14.35 -26.38
CA LEU A 405 -9.62 13.84 -27.20
C LEU A 405 -8.29 14.54 -26.96
N ARG A 406 -8.31 15.86 -26.75
CA ARG A 406 -7.12 16.62 -26.37
C ARG A 406 -6.54 16.14 -25.05
N VAL A 407 -7.39 15.90 -24.05
CA VAL A 407 -6.97 15.36 -22.75
C VAL A 407 -6.45 13.94 -22.90
N TYR A 408 -7.11 13.10 -23.68
CA TYR A 408 -6.62 11.75 -24.01
C TYR A 408 -5.20 11.79 -24.60
N GLY A 409 -4.97 12.61 -25.62
CA GLY A 409 -3.64 12.76 -26.22
C GLY A 409 -2.57 13.29 -25.24
N GLN A 410 -2.97 14.11 -24.29
CA GLN A 410 -2.06 14.64 -23.27
C GLN A 410 -1.63 13.58 -22.23
N TRP A 411 -2.53 12.66 -21.86
CA TRP A 411 -2.30 11.74 -20.74
C TRP A 411 -2.01 10.30 -21.16
N ILE A 412 -2.50 9.86 -22.30
CA ILE A 412 -2.41 8.46 -22.74
C ILE A 412 -1.34 8.27 -23.83
N VAL A 413 -1.09 9.28 -24.68
CA VAL A 413 -0.07 9.17 -25.72
C VAL A 413 1.29 9.53 -25.14
N PRO A 414 2.31 8.63 -25.21
CA PRO A 414 3.65 8.94 -24.71
C PRO A 414 4.25 10.17 -25.39
N SER A 415 4.90 11.04 -24.64
CA SER A 415 5.56 12.28 -25.13
C SER A 415 6.77 12.00 -26.04
N HIS A 416 7.07 10.75 -26.39
CA HIS A 416 8.22 10.36 -27.20
C HIS A 416 7.92 10.11 -28.70
N ASP A 417 6.68 10.16 -29.13
CA ASP A 417 6.38 10.30 -30.57
C ASP A 417 6.49 11.78 -30.95
N GLU A 418 7.70 12.20 -31.29
CA GLU A 418 7.99 13.55 -31.83
C GLU A 418 7.19 13.85 -33.11
N ASP A 419 6.53 12.84 -33.69
CA ASP A 419 5.70 12.95 -34.90
C ASP A 419 4.18 13.04 -34.62
N TYR A 420 3.73 13.03 -33.35
CA TYR A 420 2.32 13.19 -33.03
C TYR A 420 1.90 14.67 -33.09
N VAL A 421 1.33 15.10 -34.18
CA VAL A 421 0.66 16.39 -34.34
C VAL A 421 -0.82 16.22 -33.99
N PRO A 422 -1.33 16.78 -32.88
CA PRO A 422 -2.74 16.68 -32.53
C PRO A 422 -3.59 17.33 -33.64
N GLY A 423 -4.27 16.51 -34.44
CA GLY A 423 -5.22 16.96 -35.45
C GLY A 423 -4.93 16.59 -36.90
N GLU A 424 -3.82 15.92 -37.25
CA GLU A 424 -3.55 15.51 -38.63
C GLU A 424 -4.07 14.12 -39.01
N ASP A 425 -4.37 13.25 -38.02
CA ASP A 425 -4.91 11.90 -38.28
C ASP A 425 -6.45 11.81 -38.31
N TRP A 426 -7.12 12.95 -38.45
CA TRP A 426 -8.59 13.00 -38.46
C TRP A 426 -9.15 13.40 -39.83
N GLY A 427 -8.74 12.69 -40.88
CA GLY A 427 -9.30 12.77 -42.20
C GLY A 427 -10.49 11.80 -42.41
#